data_0e47727f652ad08f7e94975283de63de
#
_entry.id   0e47727f652ad08f7e94975283de63de
#
_cell.length_a   1.000
_cell.length_b   1.000
_cell.length_c   1.000
_cell.angle_alpha   90.00
_cell.angle_beta   90.00
_cell.angle_gamma   90.00
#
_symmetry.space_group_name_H-M   'P 1'
#
loop_
_entity.id
_entity.type
_entity.pdbx_description
1 polymer ?
#
loop_
_entity_poly.entity_id
_entity_poly.type
_entity_poly.pdbx_seq_one_letter_code
_entity_poly.pdbx_strand_id
1 'polypeptide(L)'
;MLPLAIHFDDDGSIDCWAFAAKPQKLSAIALANYSNFIQTNNRGWRSWDVGSRFNDEPKVMEQVISYYLDSGDRSPVYILFISDGGVHENGKITRLMTDAAKLPLYWQFVGLGGRDYGILEKLDDMRGRVVDNCGFFALDDLHQVSEEQLYDQLMEEFPDWIKAASAKGIIG
;
A
#
# COMPACT_ATOMS: atom_id res chain seq x y z
N MET A 1 13.61 -0.74 -0.98
CA MET A 1 12.30 -1.45 -0.96
C MET A 1 12.39 -2.95 -1.25
N LEU A 2 13.24 -3.41 -2.17
CA LEU A 2 13.38 -4.84 -2.43
C LEU A 2 13.89 -5.67 -1.24
N PRO A 3 14.84 -5.19 -0.40
CA PRO A 3 15.23 -5.91 0.81
C PRO A 3 14.06 -6.22 1.75
N LEU A 4 13.07 -5.34 1.81
CA LEU A 4 11.84 -5.57 2.58
C LEU A 4 11.05 -6.78 2.04
N ALA A 5 10.83 -6.80 0.74
CA ALA A 5 10.07 -7.86 0.10
C ALA A 5 10.66 -9.25 0.33
N ILE A 6 11.98 -9.37 0.23
CA ILE A 6 12.70 -10.63 0.44
C ILE A 6 12.52 -11.17 1.86
N HIS A 7 12.29 -10.30 2.84
CA HIS A 7 12.11 -10.69 4.24
C HIS A 7 10.67 -10.97 4.64
N PHE A 8 9.71 -10.48 3.88
CA PHE A 8 8.28 -10.58 4.22
C PHE A 8 7.47 -11.48 3.30
N ASP A 9 8.03 -11.84 2.16
CA ASP A 9 7.35 -12.66 1.18
C ASP A 9 7.96 -14.06 1.13
N ASP A 10 7.13 -15.08 1.22
CA ASP A 10 7.52 -16.48 1.23
C ASP A 10 7.83 -17.01 -0.18
N ASP A 11 7.31 -16.36 -1.24
CA ASP A 11 7.54 -16.73 -2.64
C ASP A 11 8.59 -15.86 -3.36
N GLY A 12 9.10 -14.81 -2.71
CA GLY A 12 10.14 -13.92 -3.24
C GLY A 12 9.63 -12.97 -4.33
N SER A 13 8.33 -12.71 -4.38
CA SER A 13 7.70 -11.79 -5.33
C SER A 13 6.73 -10.81 -4.65
N ILE A 14 6.55 -9.63 -5.21
CA ILE A 14 5.61 -8.61 -4.72
C ILE A 14 4.56 -8.36 -5.78
N ASP A 15 3.30 -8.50 -5.43
CA ASP A 15 2.20 -8.02 -6.26
C ASP A 15 2.28 -6.50 -6.43
N CYS A 16 2.05 -6.03 -7.63
CA CYS A 16 2.19 -4.62 -7.98
C CYS A 16 0.99 -4.08 -8.75
N TRP A 17 0.55 -2.88 -8.38
CA TRP A 17 -0.47 -2.12 -9.10
C TRP A 17 0.06 -0.74 -9.47
N ALA A 18 -0.30 -0.29 -10.66
CA ALA A 18 -0.24 1.11 -11.03
C ALA A 18 -1.66 1.67 -11.09
N PHE A 19 -1.82 2.95 -10.76
CA PHE A 19 -3.12 3.60 -10.84
C PHE A 19 -3.01 5.07 -11.24
N ALA A 20 -4.07 5.57 -11.83
CA ALA A 20 -4.44 6.97 -11.99
C ALA A 20 -5.98 7.02 -12.01
N ALA A 21 -6.64 7.34 -13.11
CA ALA A 21 -8.11 7.29 -13.22
C ALA A 21 -8.68 5.87 -13.09
N LYS A 22 -7.86 4.85 -13.31
CA LYS A 22 -8.19 3.44 -13.08
C LYS A 22 -6.95 2.64 -12.64
N PRO A 23 -7.13 1.57 -11.86
CA PRO A 23 -6.04 0.69 -11.46
C PRO A 23 -5.70 -0.30 -12.57
N GLN A 24 -4.43 -0.72 -12.59
CA GLN A 24 -3.95 -1.82 -13.41
C GLN A 24 -3.01 -2.71 -12.58
N LYS A 25 -3.34 -4.00 -12.44
CA LYS A 25 -2.40 -4.97 -11.89
C LYS A 25 -1.27 -5.17 -12.90
N LEU A 26 -0.04 -5.03 -12.45
CA LEU A 26 1.18 -5.26 -13.23
C LEU A 26 1.70 -6.67 -12.99
N SER A 27 2.78 -7.05 -13.67
CA SER A 27 3.52 -8.26 -13.32
C SER A 27 4.11 -8.11 -11.92
N ALA A 28 4.34 -9.22 -11.22
CA ALA A 28 4.97 -9.18 -9.92
C ALA A 28 6.43 -8.68 -10.00
N ILE A 29 6.87 -8.00 -8.95
CA ILE A 29 8.26 -7.58 -8.78
C ILE A 29 9.00 -8.70 -8.07
N ALA A 30 10.13 -9.16 -8.64
CA ALA A 30 10.98 -10.18 -8.07
C ALA A 30 12.46 -9.80 -8.21
N LEU A 31 13.36 -10.52 -7.55
CA LEU A 31 14.81 -10.31 -7.66
C LEU A 31 15.31 -10.28 -9.11
N ALA A 32 14.69 -11.05 -9.98
CA ALA A 32 15.08 -11.15 -11.40
C ALA A 32 14.76 -9.90 -12.22
N ASN A 33 13.78 -9.07 -11.81
CA ASN A 33 13.28 -7.96 -12.62
C ASN A 33 13.25 -6.59 -11.94
N TYR A 34 13.55 -6.49 -10.63
CA TYR A 34 13.36 -5.25 -9.88
C TYR A 34 14.18 -4.05 -10.42
N SER A 35 15.38 -4.30 -10.90
CA SER A 35 16.29 -3.23 -11.34
C SER A 35 15.82 -2.50 -12.58
N ASN A 36 15.00 -3.16 -13.41
CA ASN A 36 14.47 -2.63 -14.65
C ASN A 36 12.95 -2.83 -14.80
N PHE A 37 12.25 -3.06 -13.68
CA PHE A 37 10.83 -3.36 -13.65
C PHE A 37 9.98 -2.34 -14.41
N ILE A 38 10.21 -1.05 -14.17
CA ILE A 38 9.47 0.04 -14.84
C ILE A 38 9.70 0.03 -16.36
N GLN A 39 10.95 -0.21 -16.79
CA GLN A 39 11.32 -0.18 -18.21
C GLN A 39 10.81 -1.39 -18.98
N THR A 40 10.76 -2.55 -18.34
CA THR A 40 10.39 -3.81 -18.97
C THR A 40 8.90 -4.12 -18.88
N ASN A 41 8.20 -3.53 -17.91
CA ASN A 41 6.77 -3.74 -17.75
C ASN A 41 6.00 -2.92 -18.79
N ASN A 42 5.44 -3.61 -19.79
CA ASN A 42 4.67 -2.99 -20.87
C ASN A 42 5.41 -1.87 -21.63
N ARG A 43 6.71 -1.98 -21.82
CA ARG A 43 7.56 -0.96 -22.49
C ARG A 43 7.65 0.35 -21.69
N GLY A 44 7.51 0.28 -20.37
CA GLY A 44 7.60 1.41 -19.46
C GLY A 44 6.24 1.99 -19.06
N TRP A 45 6.26 2.83 -18.04
CA TRP A 45 5.08 3.40 -17.40
C TRP A 45 4.12 4.13 -18.35
N ARG A 46 4.62 4.67 -19.48
CA ARG A 46 3.78 5.37 -20.48
C ARG A 46 2.82 4.45 -21.23
N SER A 47 3.05 3.15 -21.21
CA SER A 47 2.18 2.17 -21.85
C SER A 47 1.17 1.54 -20.89
N TRP A 48 1.17 1.91 -19.61
CA TRP A 48 0.20 1.43 -18.64
C TRP A 48 -1.18 2.02 -18.92
N ASP A 49 -2.18 1.17 -18.92
CA ASP A 49 -3.57 1.58 -19.16
C ASP A 49 -4.25 2.02 -17.87
N VAL A 50 -3.72 3.08 -17.27
CA VAL A 50 -4.23 3.63 -16.00
C VAL A 50 -5.13 4.88 -16.20
N GLY A 51 -5.35 5.29 -17.46
CA GLY A 51 -6.11 6.50 -17.77
C GLY A 51 -5.28 7.78 -17.62
N SER A 52 -5.93 8.93 -17.55
CA SER A 52 -5.25 10.22 -17.54
C SER A 52 -5.68 11.13 -16.40
N ARG A 53 -4.71 11.85 -15.84
CA ARG A 53 -4.78 13.12 -15.10
C ARG A 53 -5.38 13.15 -13.71
N PHE A 54 -6.14 12.17 -13.25
CA PHE A 54 -6.69 12.15 -11.90
C PHE A 54 -6.30 10.84 -11.24
N ASN A 55 -5.93 10.90 -9.99
CA ASN A 55 -5.77 9.71 -9.17
C ASN A 55 -7.13 9.35 -8.56
N ASP A 56 -7.53 8.10 -8.72
CA ASP A 56 -8.72 7.53 -8.09
C ASP A 56 -8.24 6.45 -7.10
N GLU A 57 -7.76 6.90 -5.95
CA GLU A 57 -7.25 6.05 -4.89
C GLU A 57 -8.29 5.00 -4.46
N PRO A 58 -9.58 5.35 -4.26
CA PRO A 58 -10.59 4.36 -3.90
C PRO A 58 -10.66 3.17 -4.85
N LYS A 59 -10.54 3.39 -6.16
CA LYS A 59 -10.64 2.29 -7.13
C LYS A 59 -9.52 1.28 -7.02
N VAL A 60 -8.28 1.74 -6.82
CA VAL A 60 -7.16 0.80 -6.63
C VAL A 60 -7.27 0.12 -5.28
N MET A 61 -7.69 0.81 -4.23
CA MET A 61 -7.93 0.21 -2.92
C MET A 61 -9.01 -0.89 -2.99
N GLU A 62 -10.13 -0.62 -3.65
CA GLU A 62 -11.20 -1.62 -3.88
C GLU A 62 -10.67 -2.84 -4.64
N GLN A 63 -9.86 -2.64 -5.69
CA GLN A 63 -9.30 -3.74 -6.46
C GLN A 63 -8.32 -4.59 -5.65
N VAL A 64 -7.44 -3.97 -4.87
CA VAL A 64 -6.48 -4.66 -4.00
C VAL A 64 -7.22 -5.45 -2.92
N ILE A 65 -8.20 -4.84 -2.26
CA ILE A 65 -9.03 -5.50 -1.24
C ILE A 65 -9.73 -6.73 -1.84
N SER A 66 -10.39 -6.58 -2.99
CA SER A 66 -11.08 -7.70 -3.66
C SER A 66 -10.14 -8.82 -4.03
N TYR A 67 -8.95 -8.49 -4.54
CA TYR A 67 -7.94 -9.47 -4.95
C TYR A 67 -7.52 -10.39 -3.79
N TYR A 68 -7.25 -9.82 -2.62
CA TYR A 68 -6.86 -10.61 -1.46
C TYR A 68 -8.04 -11.29 -0.75
N LEU A 69 -9.24 -10.71 -0.79
CA LEU A 69 -10.45 -11.37 -0.28
C LEU A 69 -10.81 -12.62 -1.07
N ASP A 70 -10.67 -12.57 -2.40
CA ASP A 70 -11.00 -13.70 -3.29
C ASP A 70 -10.05 -14.89 -3.09
N SER A 71 -8.85 -14.67 -2.54
CA SER A 71 -7.93 -15.75 -2.20
C SER A 71 -8.42 -16.63 -1.05
N GLY A 72 -9.22 -16.07 -0.14
CA GLY A 72 -9.67 -16.74 1.08
C GLY A 72 -8.54 -16.98 2.11
N ASP A 73 -7.34 -16.53 1.83
CA ASP A 73 -6.21 -16.63 2.75
C ASP A 73 -6.35 -15.61 3.88
N ARG A 74 -5.92 -16.00 5.08
CA ARG A 74 -5.92 -15.16 6.27
C ARG A 74 -4.53 -14.79 6.75
N SER A 75 -3.54 -15.07 5.94
CA SER A 75 -2.17 -14.58 6.16
C SER A 75 -2.13 -13.06 6.17
N PRO A 76 -1.30 -12.44 7.02
CA PRO A 76 -1.15 -10.99 7.02
C PRO A 76 -0.66 -10.47 5.68
N VAL A 77 -1.34 -9.48 5.12
CA VAL A 77 -0.92 -8.80 3.90
C VAL A 77 -0.48 -7.38 4.24
N TYR A 78 0.75 -7.04 3.92
CA TYR A 78 1.30 -5.70 4.02
C TYR A 78 1.18 -4.98 2.68
N ILE A 79 0.41 -3.89 2.65
CA ILE A 79 0.17 -3.09 1.44
C ILE A 79 0.93 -1.78 1.55
N LEU A 80 1.92 -1.57 0.69
CA LEU A 80 2.62 -0.31 0.56
C LEU A 80 1.92 0.56 -0.49
N PHE A 81 1.29 1.65 -0.05
CA PHE A 81 0.57 2.58 -0.90
C PHE A 81 1.33 3.90 -1.02
N ILE A 82 1.77 4.22 -2.22
CA ILE A 82 2.60 5.40 -2.48
C ILE A 82 1.77 6.44 -3.24
N SER A 83 1.75 7.68 -2.74
CA SER A 83 1.05 8.81 -3.35
C SER A 83 1.94 10.05 -3.39
N ASP A 84 1.79 10.86 -4.43
CA ASP A 84 2.42 12.17 -4.56
C ASP A 84 1.50 13.35 -4.13
N GLY A 85 0.37 13.02 -3.51
CA GLY A 85 -0.60 13.99 -3.00
C GLY A 85 -1.83 14.18 -3.90
N GLY A 86 -2.60 15.24 -3.64
CA GLY A 86 -3.83 15.54 -4.37
C GLY A 86 -4.95 14.51 -4.16
N VAL A 87 -4.98 13.91 -2.97
CA VAL A 87 -5.94 12.85 -2.62
C VAL A 87 -7.33 13.41 -2.47
N HIS A 88 -8.26 12.79 -3.17
CA HIS A 88 -9.67 13.16 -3.17
C HIS A 88 -10.56 12.01 -2.62
N GLU A 89 -11.88 12.19 -2.61
CA GLU A 89 -12.84 11.15 -2.18
C GLU A 89 -12.67 10.69 -0.71
N ASN A 90 -12.30 11.60 0.19
CA ASN A 90 -12.00 11.33 1.60
C ASN A 90 -13.04 10.41 2.28
N GLY A 91 -14.34 10.65 2.04
CA GLY A 91 -15.40 9.85 2.66
C GLY A 91 -15.44 8.40 2.16
N LYS A 92 -15.04 8.15 0.92
CA LYS A 92 -14.99 6.81 0.35
C LYS A 92 -13.78 6.05 0.89
N ILE A 93 -12.62 6.70 0.94
CA ILE A 93 -11.39 6.14 1.51
C ILE A 93 -11.61 5.77 3.00
N THR A 94 -12.21 6.67 3.78
CA THR A 94 -12.53 6.42 5.18
C THR A 94 -13.39 5.16 5.37
N ARG A 95 -14.41 4.97 4.54
CA ARG A 95 -15.28 3.77 4.59
C ARG A 95 -14.50 2.52 4.22
N LEU A 96 -13.73 2.55 3.13
CA LEU A 96 -12.91 1.42 2.70
C LEU A 96 -11.94 0.99 3.80
N MET A 97 -11.25 1.93 4.44
CA MET A 97 -10.32 1.64 5.53
C MET A 97 -11.03 1.10 6.78
N THR A 98 -12.22 1.61 7.10
CA THR A 98 -13.03 1.10 8.22
C THR A 98 -13.46 -0.35 7.96
N ASP A 99 -13.88 -0.66 6.75
CA ASP A 99 -14.31 -2.01 6.39
C ASP A 99 -13.11 -2.96 6.27
N ALA A 100 -12.00 -2.51 5.70
CA ALA A 100 -10.75 -3.26 5.58
C ALA A 100 -10.09 -3.55 6.94
N ALA A 101 -10.41 -2.81 8.00
CA ALA A 101 -9.91 -3.09 9.35
C ALA A 101 -10.38 -4.45 9.93
N LYS A 102 -11.31 -5.12 9.28
CA LYS A 102 -11.79 -6.48 9.63
C LYS A 102 -11.08 -7.58 8.83
N LEU A 103 -10.18 -7.20 7.93
CA LEU A 103 -9.50 -8.07 6.98
C LEU A 103 -8.01 -8.21 7.34
N PRO A 104 -7.33 -9.25 6.88
CA PRO A 104 -5.91 -9.46 7.15
C PRO A 104 -5.02 -8.50 6.35
N LEU A 105 -5.40 -7.23 6.23
CA LEU A 105 -4.76 -6.21 5.41
C LEU A 105 -4.25 -5.05 6.27
N TYR A 106 -2.96 -4.80 6.22
CA TYR A 106 -2.32 -3.60 6.76
C TYR A 106 -1.88 -2.67 5.64
N TRP A 107 -2.13 -1.38 5.79
CA TRP A 107 -1.83 -0.35 4.79
C TRP A 107 -0.76 0.61 5.30
N GLN A 108 0.40 0.63 4.67
CA GLN A 108 1.38 1.66 4.90
C GLN A 108 1.29 2.71 3.80
N PHE A 109 0.78 3.87 4.15
CA PHE A 109 0.73 5.01 3.24
C PHE A 109 2.04 5.79 3.28
N VAL A 110 2.58 6.09 2.10
CA VAL A 110 3.80 6.87 1.95
C VAL A 110 3.55 8.03 1.00
N GLY A 111 3.68 9.26 1.51
CA GLY A 111 3.66 10.47 0.72
C GLY A 111 5.05 10.79 0.15
N LEU A 112 5.18 10.97 -1.16
CA LEU A 112 6.46 11.26 -1.80
C LEU A 112 6.48 12.63 -2.46
N GLY A 113 7.35 13.54 -1.96
CA GLY A 113 7.69 14.81 -2.62
C GLY A 113 6.51 15.75 -2.86
N GLY A 114 5.34 15.41 -2.39
CA GLY A 114 4.09 16.12 -2.59
C GLY A 114 3.66 16.91 -1.36
N ARG A 115 2.45 17.42 -1.46
CA ARG A 115 1.73 18.08 -0.38
C ARG A 115 0.26 17.74 -0.52
N ASP A 116 -0.52 17.98 0.53
CA ASP A 116 -1.96 17.76 0.49
C ASP A 116 -2.32 16.27 0.28
N TYR A 117 -1.83 15.43 1.16
CA TYR A 117 -2.17 13.99 1.19
C TYR A 117 -3.58 13.73 1.74
N GLY A 118 -4.27 14.78 2.15
CA GLY A 118 -5.68 14.77 2.48
C GLY A 118 -6.03 13.85 3.63
N ILE A 119 -6.89 12.86 3.32
CA ILE A 119 -7.34 11.90 4.34
C ILE A 119 -6.25 10.92 4.74
N LEU A 120 -5.26 10.62 3.87
CA LEU A 120 -4.23 9.62 4.15
C LEU A 120 -3.44 9.95 5.43
N GLU A 121 -3.13 11.24 5.64
CA GLU A 121 -2.47 11.72 6.88
C GLU A 121 -3.33 11.54 8.13
N LYS A 122 -4.66 11.49 7.97
CA LYS A 122 -5.62 11.43 9.08
C LYS A 122 -6.13 10.03 9.36
N LEU A 123 -5.87 9.10 8.45
CA LEU A 123 -6.27 7.71 8.63
C LEU A 123 -5.58 7.06 9.81
N ASP A 124 -4.34 7.42 10.03
CA ASP A 124 -3.52 6.96 11.14
C ASP A 124 -4.21 7.22 12.50
N ASP A 125 -4.66 8.44 12.74
CA ASP A 125 -5.38 8.84 13.94
C ASP A 125 -6.88 8.49 13.95
N MET A 126 -7.40 7.80 12.92
CA MET A 126 -8.82 7.57 12.75
C MET A 126 -9.37 6.57 13.77
N ARG A 127 -10.30 7.01 14.61
CA ARG A 127 -10.98 6.16 15.60
C ARG A 127 -12.16 5.39 14.99
N GLY A 128 -12.60 4.34 15.69
CA GLY A 128 -13.81 3.58 15.33
C GLY A 128 -13.57 2.36 14.45
N ARG A 129 -12.34 2.08 14.08
CA ARG A 129 -11.94 0.83 13.42
C ARG A 129 -11.84 -0.33 14.42
N VAL A 130 -11.99 -1.57 13.96
CA VAL A 130 -11.85 -2.78 14.80
C VAL A 130 -10.43 -2.95 15.31
N VAL A 131 -9.46 -2.68 14.44
CA VAL A 131 -8.04 -2.53 14.73
C VAL A 131 -7.52 -1.33 13.96
N ASP A 132 -6.43 -0.75 14.42
CA ASP A 132 -5.66 0.22 13.63
C ASP A 132 -4.93 -0.53 12.53
N ASN A 133 -5.32 -0.32 11.28
CA ASN A 133 -4.88 -1.10 10.13
C ASN A 133 -4.07 -0.29 9.12
N CYS A 134 -3.56 0.87 9.52
CA CYS A 134 -2.69 1.66 8.65
C CYS A 134 -1.73 2.55 9.42
N GLY A 135 -0.63 2.92 8.77
CA GLY A 135 0.28 3.97 9.16
C GLY A 135 0.51 4.96 8.01
N PHE A 136 0.99 6.15 8.32
CA PHE A 136 1.34 7.19 7.34
C PHE A 136 2.65 7.86 7.69
N PHE A 137 3.51 8.06 6.69
CA PHE A 137 4.60 9.03 6.76
C PHE A 137 4.86 9.68 5.40
N ALA A 138 5.45 10.88 5.42
CA ALA A 138 5.81 11.60 4.21
C ALA A 138 7.34 11.72 4.08
N LEU A 139 7.82 11.62 2.84
CA LEU A 139 9.22 11.82 2.47
C LEU A 139 9.31 12.91 1.41
N ASP A 140 10.02 13.97 1.73
CA ASP A 140 10.28 15.05 0.75
C ASP A 140 11.24 14.58 -0.35
N ASP A 141 12.24 13.80 0.00
CA ASP A 141 13.24 13.26 -0.92
C ASP A 141 13.75 11.90 -0.44
N LEU A 142 13.48 10.86 -1.23
CA LEU A 142 13.97 9.50 -0.98
C LEU A 142 15.51 9.38 -0.91
N HIS A 143 16.24 10.30 -1.55
CA HIS A 143 17.71 10.27 -1.54
C HIS A 143 18.32 10.75 -0.22
N GLN A 144 17.54 11.39 0.63
CA GLN A 144 17.99 11.92 1.92
C GLN A 144 17.77 10.94 3.08
N VAL A 145 17.09 9.83 2.83
CA VAL A 145 16.77 8.83 3.85
C VAL A 145 17.60 7.58 3.62
N SER A 146 18.26 7.07 4.66
CA SER A 146 18.98 5.81 4.56
C SER A 146 18.01 4.62 4.42
N GLU A 147 18.49 3.51 3.88
CA GLU A 147 17.67 2.28 3.78
C GLU A 147 17.18 1.80 5.16
N GLU A 148 18.01 1.92 6.18
CA GLU A 148 17.68 1.57 7.56
C GLU A 148 16.56 2.46 8.11
N GLN A 149 16.67 3.78 7.96
CA GLN A 149 15.64 4.74 8.38
C GLN A 149 14.33 4.51 7.66
N LEU A 150 14.37 4.25 6.36
CA LEU A 150 13.17 3.94 5.58
C LEU A 150 12.52 2.63 6.07
N TYR A 151 13.34 1.62 6.36
CA TYR A 151 12.86 0.35 6.90
C TYR A 151 12.17 0.54 8.25
N ASP A 152 12.80 1.28 9.15
CA ASP A 152 12.25 1.54 10.49
C ASP A 152 10.88 2.23 10.38
N GLN A 153 10.76 3.26 9.53
CA GLN A 153 9.48 3.96 9.31
C GLN A 153 8.41 3.05 8.70
N LEU A 154 8.78 2.20 7.72
CA LEU A 154 7.84 1.28 7.09
C LEU A 154 7.33 0.22 8.07
N MET A 155 8.12 -0.15 9.06
CA MET A 155 7.81 -1.24 10.00
C MET A 155 7.39 -0.77 11.39
N GLU A 156 7.28 0.53 11.62
CA GLU A 156 7.04 1.11 12.95
C GLU A 156 5.78 0.56 13.61
N GLU A 157 4.67 0.50 12.88
CA GLU A 157 3.35 0.15 13.43
C GLU A 157 2.90 -1.28 13.08
N PHE A 158 3.47 -1.87 12.04
CA PHE A 158 3.06 -3.20 11.57
C PHE A 158 3.11 -4.30 12.63
N PRO A 159 4.14 -4.38 13.51
CA PRO A 159 4.18 -5.37 14.58
C PRO A 159 3.04 -5.24 15.60
N ASP A 160 2.60 -4.03 15.88
CA ASP A 160 1.50 -3.79 16.80
C ASP A 160 0.15 -4.12 16.17
N TRP A 161 -0.02 -3.83 14.87
CA TRP A 161 -1.16 -4.31 14.11
C TRP A 161 -1.23 -5.85 14.10
N ILE A 162 -0.12 -6.57 13.89
CA ILE A 162 -0.08 -8.05 13.95
C ILE A 162 -0.64 -8.55 15.29
N LYS A 163 -0.19 -7.97 16.41
CA LYS A 163 -0.69 -8.34 17.76
C LYS A 163 -2.18 -8.09 17.90
N ALA A 164 -2.65 -6.90 17.48
CA ALA A 164 -4.04 -6.51 17.57
C ALA A 164 -4.94 -7.36 16.67
N ALA A 165 -4.53 -7.62 15.43
CA ALA A 165 -5.27 -8.43 14.46
C ALA A 165 -5.36 -9.91 14.89
N SER A 166 -4.27 -10.48 15.43
CA SER A 166 -4.27 -11.82 16.01
C SER A 166 -5.21 -11.91 17.21
N ALA A 167 -5.16 -10.94 18.13
CA ALA A 167 -6.04 -10.91 19.30
C ALA A 167 -7.54 -10.80 18.93
N LYS A 168 -7.86 -10.26 17.75
CA LYS A 168 -9.22 -10.17 17.20
C LYS A 168 -9.59 -11.36 16.30
N GLY A 169 -8.67 -12.28 16.05
CA GLY A 169 -8.89 -13.41 15.14
C GLY A 169 -9.05 -12.99 13.68
N ILE A 170 -8.49 -11.85 13.28
CA ILE A 170 -8.51 -11.35 11.91
C ILE A 170 -7.49 -12.11 11.07
N ILE A 171 -6.29 -12.30 11.60
CA ILE A 171 -5.23 -13.15 11.04
C ILE A 171 -5.13 -14.44 11.81
N GLY A 172 -4.75 -15.53 11.13
CA GLY A 172 -4.69 -16.88 11.69
C GLY A 172 -3.36 -17.55 11.53
#